data_8de00808174971876bb9a1e61aaad059
#
_entry.id   8de00808174971876bb9a1e61aaad059
#
_cell.length_a   1.000
_cell.length_b   1.000
_cell.length_c   1.000
_cell.angle_alpha   90.00
_cell.angle_beta   90.00
_cell.angle_gamma   90.00
#
_symmetry.space_group_name_H-M   'P 1'
#
loop_
_entity.id
_entity.type
_entity.pdbx_description
1 polymer ?
#
loop_
_entity_poly.entity_id
_entity_poly.type
_entity_poly.pdbx_seq_one_letter_code
_entity_poly.pdbx_strand_id
1 'polypeptide(L)'
;MAKIRLEFSAGTLLVKPEEGTELPESIASSTIQDIRVNSYRAAASDYEKIMRTAYENRLEIEDAARSYNSLDLKIFNPHPPMPHQRKALEKWREAKGRGLVVMPTGSGKTYF
;
A
#
# COMPACT_ATOMS: atom_id res chain seq x y z
N MET A 1 -23.92 -4.89 7.03
CA MET A 1 -22.76 -4.14 6.51
C MET A 1 -22.25 -4.78 5.25
N ALA A 2 -21.94 -3.98 4.25
CA ALA A 2 -21.30 -4.47 3.04
C ALA A 2 -19.87 -4.93 3.37
N LYS A 3 -19.53 -6.13 2.92
CA LYS A 3 -18.21 -6.73 3.15
C LYS A 3 -17.50 -6.94 1.82
N ILE A 4 -16.24 -6.56 1.81
CA ILE A 4 -15.36 -6.72 0.65
C ILE A 4 -14.12 -7.50 1.10
N ARG A 5 -13.74 -8.51 0.32
CA ARG A 5 -12.51 -9.25 0.52
C ARG A 5 -11.46 -8.78 -0.46
N LEU A 6 -10.28 -8.46 0.05
CA LEU A 6 -9.11 -8.15 -0.74
C LEU A 6 -8.12 -9.31 -0.71
N GLU A 7 -7.64 -9.71 -1.87
CA GLU A 7 -6.58 -10.70 -2.04
C GLU A 7 -5.53 -10.18 -3.01
N PHE A 8 -4.30 -10.66 -2.89
CA PHE A 8 -3.26 -10.40 -3.88
C PHE A 8 -3.09 -11.64 -4.76
N SER A 9 -3.28 -11.49 -6.05
CA SER A 9 -3.21 -12.61 -7.00
C SER A 9 -2.69 -12.17 -8.35
N ALA A 10 -1.72 -12.89 -8.88
CA ALA A 10 -1.14 -12.66 -10.19
C ALA A 10 -0.67 -11.21 -10.43
N GLY A 11 -0.05 -10.61 -9.41
CA GLY A 11 0.52 -9.26 -9.48
C GLY A 11 -0.46 -8.12 -9.28
N THR A 12 -1.74 -8.41 -9.05
CA THR A 12 -2.77 -7.40 -8.81
C THR A 12 -3.60 -7.72 -7.58
N LEU A 13 -4.37 -6.73 -7.10
CA LEU A 13 -5.38 -6.94 -6.08
C LEU A 13 -6.64 -7.54 -6.71
N LEU A 14 -7.19 -8.57 -6.09
CA LEU A 14 -8.55 -9.02 -6.33
C LEU A 14 -9.47 -8.35 -5.32
N VAL A 15 -10.49 -7.69 -5.81
CA VAL A 15 -11.52 -7.05 -5.01
C VAL A 15 -12.80 -7.86 -5.17
N LYS A 16 -13.16 -8.58 -4.11
CA LYS A 16 -14.32 -9.49 -4.12
C LYS A 16 -15.41 -8.94 -3.19
N PRO A 17 -16.42 -8.26 -3.72
CA PRO A 17 -17.56 -7.88 -2.90
C PRO A 17 -18.36 -9.12 -2.50
N GLU A 18 -18.91 -9.11 -1.30
CA GLU A 18 -19.82 -10.15 -0.85
C GLU A 18 -21.09 -10.17 -1.73
N GLU A 19 -21.70 -11.32 -1.88
CA GLU A 19 -22.91 -11.47 -2.67
C GLU A 19 -24.00 -10.51 -2.21
N GLY A 20 -24.57 -9.77 -3.16
CA GLY A 20 -25.56 -8.74 -2.87
C GLY A 20 -24.95 -7.38 -2.46
N THR A 21 -23.63 -7.27 -2.44
CA THR A 21 -22.92 -6.01 -2.15
C THR A 21 -22.49 -5.34 -3.44
N GLU A 22 -22.81 -4.06 -3.59
CA GLU A 22 -22.30 -3.26 -4.68
C GLU A 22 -21.01 -2.54 -4.26
N LEU A 23 -20.03 -2.50 -5.15
CA LEU A 23 -18.84 -1.69 -4.93
C LEU A 23 -19.19 -0.20 -5.04
N PRO A 24 -18.78 0.64 -4.07
CA PRO A 24 -18.87 2.08 -4.24
C PRO A 24 -18.14 2.52 -5.51
N GLU A 25 -18.67 3.49 -6.21
CA GLU A 25 -18.09 3.97 -7.46
C GLU A 25 -16.64 4.45 -7.27
N SER A 26 -16.35 5.04 -6.13
CA SER A 26 -14.99 5.47 -5.77
C SER A 26 -13.98 4.32 -5.72
N ILE A 27 -14.41 3.10 -5.40
CA ILE A 27 -13.59 1.89 -5.49
C ILE A 27 -13.68 1.30 -6.90
N ALA A 28 -14.88 1.19 -7.45
CA ALA A 28 -15.11 0.60 -8.76
C ALA A 28 -14.37 1.33 -9.88
N SER A 29 -14.21 2.65 -9.78
CA SER A 29 -13.45 3.46 -10.75
C SER A 29 -11.97 3.07 -10.84
N SER A 30 -11.42 2.46 -9.79
CA SER A 30 -10.03 1.99 -9.76
C SER A 30 -9.90 0.51 -10.13
N THR A 31 -10.99 -0.17 -10.48
CA THR A 31 -11.03 -1.59 -10.76
C THR A 31 -11.42 -1.89 -12.19
N ILE A 32 -11.02 -3.07 -12.66
CA ILE A 32 -11.44 -3.64 -13.94
C ILE A 32 -12.05 -5.00 -13.65
N GLN A 33 -13.24 -5.26 -14.17
CA GLN A 33 -13.89 -6.55 -14.00
C GLN A 33 -13.15 -7.64 -14.77
N ASP A 34 -12.84 -8.73 -14.09
CA ASP A 34 -12.24 -9.92 -14.69
C ASP A 34 -13.23 -11.09 -14.61
N ILE A 35 -13.86 -11.38 -15.72
CA ILE A 35 -14.88 -12.44 -15.80
C ILE A 35 -14.32 -13.84 -15.58
N ARG A 36 -13.00 -14.03 -15.81
CA ARG A 36 -12.35 -15.34 -15.61
C ARG A 36 -12.37 -15.80 -14.16
N VAL A 37 -12.33 -14.84 -13.24
CA VAL A 37 -12.34 -15.08 -11.79
C VAL A 37 -13.60 -14.53 -11.14
N ASN A 38 -14.53 -14.03 -11.93
CA ASN A 38 -15.80 -13.43 -11.47
C ASN A 38 -15.60 -12.41 -10.34
N SER A 39 -14.61 -11.55 -10.51
CA SER A 39 -14.21 -10.54 -9.53
C SER A 39 -13.64 -9.31 -10.23
N TYR A 40 -13.27 -8.32 -9.44
CA TYR A 40 -12.65 -7.09 -9.94
C TYR A 40 -11.15 -7.12 -9.64
N ARG A 41 -10.35 -6.54 -10.51
CA ARG A 41 -8.92 -6.36 -10.31
C ARG A 41 -8.55 -4.90 -10.21
N ALA A 42 -7.65 -4.59 -9.29
CA ALA A 42 -7.09 -3.25 -9.11
C ALA A 42 -5.57 -3.32 -9.10
N ALA A 43 -4.90 -2.22 -9.44
CA ALA A 43 -3.45 -2.15 -9.30
C ALA A 43 -3.06 -2.24 -7.81
N ALA A 44 -1.95 -2.91 -7.51
CA ALA A 44 -1.46 -3.04 -6.13
C ALA A 44 -1.19 -1.67 -5.48
N SER A 45 -0.80 -0.67 -6.28
CA SER A 45 -0.60 0.71 -5.82
C SER A 45 -1.87 1.41 -5.32
N ASP A 46 -3.04 0.89 -5.67
CA ASP A 46 -4.33 1.43 -5.23
C ASP A 46 -4.81 0.85 -3.88
N TYR A 47 -4.03 -0.03 -3.26
CA TYR A 47 -4.39 -0.65 -2.00
C TYR A 47 -4.76 0.37 -0.92
N GLU A 48 -3.92 1.36 -0.68
CA GLU A 48 -4.17 2.40 0.34
C GLU A 48 -5.44 3.20 0.03
N LYS A 49 -5.62 3.56 -1.24
CA LYS A 49 -6.81 4.30 -1.69
C LYS A 49 -8.08 3.51 -1.44
N ILE A 50 -8.07 2.22 -1.77
CA ILE A 50 -9.22 1.32 -1.56
C ILE A 50 -9.52 1.18 -0.07
N MET A 51 -8.51 0.95 0.76
CA MET A 51 -8.68 0.82 2.21
C MET A 51 -9.22 2.10 2.83
N ARG A 52 -8.71 3.26 2.43
CA ARG A 52 -9.18 4.56 2.90
C ARG A 52 -10.64 4.81 2.51
N THR A 53 -10.97 4.57 1.25
CA THR A 53 -12.32 4.75 0.74
C THR A 53 -13.31 3.83 1.47
N ALA A 54 -12.92 2.58 1.70
CA ALA A 54 -13.75 1.65 2.45
C ALA A 54 -14.00 2.11 3.88
N TYR A 55 -12.97 2.62 4.55
CA TYR A 55 -13.10 3.17 5.89
C TYR A 55 -14.05 4.39 5.92
N GLU A 56 -13.90 5.32 4.99
CA GLU A 56 -14.76 6.50 4.87
C GLU A 56 -16.23 6.14 4.61
N ASN A 57 -16.49 5.07 3.85
CA ASN A 57 -17.82 4.58 3.54
C ASN A 57 -18.33 3.54 4.56
N ARG A 58 -17.61 3.30 5.63
CA ARG A 58 -17.95 2.33 6.68
C ARG A 58 -18.18 0.92 6.15
N LEU A 59 -17.38 0.52 5.17
CA LEU A 59 -17.39 -0.84 4.63
C LEU A 59 -16.49 -1.75 5.48
N GLU A 60 -16.91 -2.98 5.67
CA GLU A 60 -16.08 -4.00 6.29
C GLU A 60 -15.14 -4.61 5.25
N ILE A 61 -13.84 -4.58 5.53
CA ILE A 61 -12.82 -5.18 4.67
C ILE A 61 -12.22 -6.41 5.34
N GLU A 62 -12.28 -7.53 4.66
CA GLU A 62 -11.46 -8.71 4.98
C GLU A 62 -10.18 -8.63 4.16
N ASP A 63 -9.10 -8.21 4.79
CA ASP A 63 -7.82 -7.96 4.13
C ASP A 63 -6.93 -9.20 4.15
N ALA A 64 -6.98 -10.00 3.10
CA ALA A 64 -6.07 -11.12 2.86
C ALA A 64 -4.87 -10.72 1.98
N ALA A 65 -4.85 -9.50 1.44
CA ALA A 65 -3.77 -9.02 0.58
C ALA A 65 -2.53 -8.64 1.40
N ARG A 66 -2.72 -8.08 2.58
CA ARG A 66 -1.63 -7.69 3.48
C ARG A 66 -1.18 -8.89 4.31
N SER A 67 -0.42 -9.77 3.68
CA SER A 67 0.12 -10.97 4.33
C SER A 67 1.63 -10.99 4.19
N TYR A 68 2.31 -10.33 5.13
CA TYR A 68 3.76 -10.21 5.12
C TYR A 68 4.40 -11.24 6.03
N ASN A 69 5.51 -11.82 5.57
CA ASN A 69 6.35 -12.64 6.41
C ASN A 69 7.15 -11.75 7.36
N SER A 70 7.34 -12.22 8.59
CA SER A 70 8.20 -11.55 9.53
C SER A 70 9.67 -11.73 9.12
N LEU A 71 10.43 -10.63 9.12
CA LEU A 71 11.86 -10.64 8.87
C LEU A 71 12.59 -10.19 10.13
N ASP A 72 13.62 -10.96 10.53
CA ASP A 72 14.51 -10.57 11.61
C ASP A 72 15.76 -9.94 11.01
N LEU A 73 15.69 -8.65 10.73
CA LEU A 73 16.82 -7.89 10.18
C LEU A 73 17.54 -7.14 11.29
N LYS A 74 18.87 -7.26 11.30
CA LYS A 74 19.71 -6.58 12.28
C LYS A 74 20.76 -5.73 11.59
N ILE A 75 21.01 -4.55 12.13
CA ILE A 75 22.13 -3.69 11.72
C ILE A 75 23.28 -3.97 12.67
N PHE A 76 24.38 -4.51 12.13
CA PHE A 76 25.56 -4.87 12.94
C PHE A 76 26.37 -3.66 13.41
N ASN A 77 26.50 -2.64 12.60
CA ASN A 77 27.26 -1.44 12.92
C ASN A 77 26.39 -0.20 12.71
N PRO A 78 25.42 0.06 13.60
CA PRO A 78 24.55 1.20 13.44
C PRO A 78 25.33 2.51 13.65
N HIS A 79 25.19 3.43 12.72
CA HIS A 79 25.71 4.79 12.83
C HIS A 79 24.56 5.78 12.95
N PRO A 80 24.67 6.79 13.80
CA PRO A 80 23.66 7.83 13.86
C PRO A 80 23.58 8.56 12.51
N PRO A 81 22.40 8.90 12.01
CA PRO A 81 22.28 9.60 10.75
C PRO A 81 22.92 11.00 10.82
N MET A 82 23.57 11.40 9.74
CA MET A 82 24.09 12.76 9.61
C MET A 82 22.93 13.77 9.53
N PRO A 83 23.17 15.06 9.86
CA PRO A 83 22.10 16.06 9.86
C PRO A 83 21.31 16.13 8.56
N HIS A 84 21.96 16.07 7.40
CA HIS A 84 21.29 16.09 6.10
C HIS A 84 20.45 14.83 5.85
N GLN A 85 20.90 13.66 6.31
CA GLN A 85 20.17 12.40 6.23
C GLN A 85 18.93 12.43 7.12
N ARG A 86 19.06 12.96 8.35
CA ARG A 86 17.94 13.12 9.28
C ARG A 86 16.87 14.04 8.72
N LYS A 87 17.29 15.17 8.16
CA LYS A 87 16.39 16.13 7.51
C LYS A 87 15.64 15.51 6.34
N ALA A 88 16.33 14.74 5.49
CA ALA A 88 15.71 14.04 4.37
C ALA A 88 14.68 13.01 4.84
N LEU A 89 15.01 12.26 5.90
CA LEU A 89 14.09 11.28 6.47
C LEU A 89 12.83 11.92 7.06
N GLU A 90 12.98 13.04 7.76
CA GLU A 90 11.85 13.81 8.29
C GLU A 90 10.92 14.29 7.16
N LYS A 91 11.48 14.84 6.10
CA LYS A 91 10.72 15.28 4.92
C LYS A 91 10.00 14.13 4.25
N TRP A 92 10.65 12.99 4.14
CA TRP A 92 10.05 11.80 3.54
C TRP A 92 8.89 11.27 4.39
N ARG A 93 9.02 11.30 5.71
CA ARG A 93 7.93 10.93 6.62
C ARG A 93 6.76 11.89 6.55
N GLU A 94 7.02 13.20 6.46
CA GLU A 94 5.98 14.22 6.25
C GLU A 94 5.20 13.97 4.95
N ALA A 95 5.90 13.49 3.91
CA ALA A 95 5.29 13.11 2.63
C ALA A 95 4.69 11.70 2.63
N LYS A 96 4.53 11.08 3.80
CA LYS A 96 3.93 9.74 3.99
C LYS A 96 4.67 8.64 3.23
N GLY A 97 5.99 8.72 3.17
CA GLY A 97 6.82 7.72 2.51
C GLY A 97 6.78 7.78 0.98
N ARG A 98 6.33 8.87 0.41
CA ARG A 98 6.26 9.07 -1.04
C ARG A 98 7.10 10.28 -1.45
N GLY A 99 8.06 10.05 -2.32
CA GLY A 99 8.92 11.13 -2.80
C GLY A 99 10.25 10.63 -3.30
N LEU A 100 11.03 11.55 -3.81
CA LEU A 100 12.37 11.32 -4.31
C LEU A 100 13.37 12.06 -3.42
N VAL A 101 14.36 11.33 -2.91
CA VAL A 101 15.46 11.93 -2.14
C VAL A 101 16.66 12.11 -3.07
N VAL A 102 17.08 13.36 -3.25
CA VAL A 102 18.24 13.70 -4.08
C VAL A 102 19.35 14.22 -3.19
N MET A 103 20.50 13.57 -3.23
CA MET A 103 21.67 13.91 -2.45
C MET A 103 22.91 13.93 -3.35
N PRO A 104 23.93 14.79 -3.05
CA PRO A 104 25.19 14.78 -3.77
C PRO A 104 25.91 13.43 -3.67
N THR A 105 26.77 13.15 -4.63
CA THR A 105 27.66 11.98 -4.58
C THR A 105 28.54 12.05 -3.31
N GLY A 106 28.68 10.91 -2.63
CA GLY A 106 29.48 10.83 -1.40
C GLY A 106 28.77 11.31 -0.14
N SER A 107 27.47 11.61 -0.18
CA SER A 107 26.67 12.07 0.97
C SER A 107 26.14 10.93 1.85
N GLY A 108 26.43 9.68 1.53
CA GLY A 108 25.97 8.52 2.31
C GLY A 108 24.60 7.98 1.92
N LYS A 109 24.19 8.12 0.65
CA LYS A 109 22.90 7.61 0.16
C LYS A 109 22.71 6.13 0.36
N THR A 110 23.76 5.35 0.18
CA THR A 110 23.69 3.89 0.33
C THR A 110 23.37 3.47 1.77
N TYR A 111 23.87 4.24 2.73
CA TYR A 111 23.61 3.99 4.15
C TYR A 111 22.24 4.53 4.59
N PHE A 112 21.78 5.57 3.94
CA PHE A 112 20.47 6.18 4.20
C PHE A 112 19.30 5.23 3.95
#